data_a9419261557eefb20c0fbd6b3e28c01b
#
_entry.id   a9419261557eefb20c0fbd6b3e28c01b
#
_cell.length_a   1.000
_cell.length_b   1.000
_cell.length_c   1.000
_cell.angle_alpha   90.00
_cell.angle_beta   90.00
_cell.angle_gamma   90.00
#
_symmetry.space_group_name_H-M   'P 1'
#
loop_
_entity.id
_entity.type
_entity.pdbx_description
1 polymer ?
#
loop_
_entity_poly.entity_id
_entity_poly.type
_entity_poly.pdbx_seq_one_letter_code
_entity_poly.pdbx_strand_id
1 'polypeptide(L)'
;MNSTIMLYHGSSHIIRQPQLGLGNPKNDYGLGFYCTESLELAKEWACTDTHGGYTNRYELCLDGLSVLNLSDPRYCILHWLNILLQNRIFDTRNEVTAIGKQYLTEHFHVDTSAYDIIRGYRADDSYFSFAQDFLDNVITVKKLSAAMRLGRLGEQVVLISPRAFQAIRFCDAEKAEQDIFYPLRKNRDELARSEYFSGRRQFSLSEDDLFLADIIRGGVLANDPRLQ
;
A
#
# COMPACT_ATOMS: atom_id res chain seq x y z
N MET A 1 10.72 16.48 -22.39
CA MET A 1 9.45 16.97 -21.82
C MET A 1 9.55 16.71 -20.33
N ASN A 2 9.36 17.72 -19.48
CA ASN A 2 9.39 17.50 -18.04
C ASN A 2 8.19 16.61 -17.66
N SER A 3 8.47 15.47 -17.05
CA SER A 3 7.44 14.54 -16.58
C SER A 3 6.96 15.01 -15.20
N THR A 4 5.80 15.67 -15.17
CA THR A 4 5.20 16.18 -13.93
C THR A 4 3.89 15.47 -13.66
N ILE A 5 3.68 15.04 -12.42
CA ILE A 5 2.42 14.45 -11.96
C ILE A 5 1.78 15.30 -10.87
N MET A 6 0.44 15.24 -10.79
CA MET A 6 -0.34 15.89 -9.75
C MET A 6 -0.58 14.90 -8.60
N LEU A 7 -0.27 15.32 -7.38
CA LEU A 7 -0.43 14.52 -6.18
C LEU A 7 -1.30 15.23 -5.14
N TYR A 8 -2.01 14.42 -4.35
CA TYR A 8 -2.87 14.88 -3.27
C TYR A 8 -2.51 14.17 -1.97
N HIS A 9 -2.49 14.93 -0.88
CA HIS A 9 -2.26 14.42 0.46
C HIS A 9 -3.37 14.89 1.39
N GLY A 10 -4.09 13.94 2.00
CA GLY A 10 -5.11 14.23 3.00
C GLY A 10 -4.51 14.32 4.41
N SER A 11 -4.80 15.40 5.12
CA SER A 11 -4.33 15.61 6.49
C SER A 11 -5.25 16.55 7.29
N SER A 12 -5.08 16.60 8.61
CA SER A 12 -5.85 17.49 9.50
C SER A 12 -5.52 18.97 9.31
N HIS A 13 -4.43 19.31 8.61
CA HIS A 13 -3.96 20.68 8.42
C HIS A 13 -3.31 20.89 7.05
N ILE A 14 -3.11 22.14 6.66
CA ILE A 14 -2.44 22.49 5.40
C ILE A 14 -0.94 22.29 5.55
N ILE A 15 -0.34 21.46 4.72
CA ILE A 15 1.10 21.18 4.68
C ILE A 15 1.69 21.84 3.43
N ARG A 16 2.17 23.08 3.57
CA ARG A 16 2.77 23.83 2.45
C ARG A 16 4.14 23.31 2.04
N GLN A 17 4.88 22.74 2.98
CA GLN A 17 6.24 22.24 2.77
C GLN A 17 6.39 20.89 3.49
N PRO A 18 6.20 19.77 2.78
CA PRO A 18 6.49 18.46 3.32
C PRO A 18 7.95 18.34 3.77
N GLN A 19 8.19 17.66 4.88
CA GLN A 19 9.55 17.48 5.41
C GLN A 19 9.84 15.99 5.58
N LEU A 20 11.01 15.57 5.12
CA LEU A 20 11.49 14.21 5.33
C LEU A 20 11.67 13.93 6.83
N GLY A 21 11.25 12.76 7.27
CA GLY A 21 11.40 12.31 8.66
C GLY A 21 10.25 12.66 9.59
N LEU A 22 9.26 13.46 9.18
CA LEU A 22 8.09 13.78 10.01
C LEU A 22 6.98 12.72 9.94
N GLY A 23 7.08 11.74 9.05
CA GLY A 23 6.10 10.67 8.90
C GLY A 23 6.16 9.64 10.04
N ASN A 24 5.14 8.75 10.07
CA ASN A 24 5.17 7.60 10.96
C ASN A 24 6.04 6.48 10.34
N PRO A 25 7.13 6.02 11.01
CA PRO A 25 7.97 4.95 10.48
C PRO A 25 7.26 3.58 10.39
N LYS A 26 6.11 3.43 11.03
CA LYS A 26 5.28 2.22 10.99
C LYS A 26 4.18 2.27 9.92
N ASN A 27 4.28 3.16 8.95
CA ASN A 27 3.42 3.13 7.76
C ASN A 27 3.87 2.04 6.78
N ASP A 28 3.07 1.75 5.77
CA ASP A 28 3.24 0.63 4.83
C ASP A 28 4.63 0.59 4.16
N TYR A 29 5.18 1.74 3.83
CA TYR A 29 6.50 1.92 3.21
C TYR A 29 7.50 2.65 4.14
N GLY A 30 7.24 2.65 5.44
CA GLY A 30 8.07 3.32 6.43
C GLY A 30 7.98 4.84 6.42
N LEU A 31 9.08 5.50 6.74
CA LEU A 31 9.15 6.96 6.72
C LEU A 31 9.04 7.52 5.31
N GLY A 32 8.03 8.36 5.07
CA GLY A 32 7.82 8.99 3.79
C GLY A 32 6.65 9.98 3.82
N PHE A 33 6.48 10.69 2.70
CA PHE A 33 5.33 11.55 2.48
C PHE A 33 4.35 10.86 1.54
N TYR A 34 3.20 10.48 2.06
CA TYR A 34 2.22 9.60 1.44
C TYR A 34 1.17 10.39 0.65
N CYS A 35 1.13 10.22 -0.65
CA CYS A 35 0.22 10.87 -1.57
C CYS A 35 -0.60 9.86 -2.38
N THR A 36 -1.59 10.37 -3.09
CA THR A 36 -2.36 9.67 -4.12
C THR A 36 -2.55 10.59 -5.34
N GLU A 37 -2.83 10.01 -6.50
CA GLU A 37 -3.25 10.78 -7.69
C GLU A 37 -4.76 11.05 -7.69
N SER A 38 -5.52 10.52 -6.71
CA SER A 38 -6.97 10.72 -6.58
C SER A 38 -7.29 11.80 -5.55
N LEU A 39 -7.91 12.89 -6.01
CA LEU A 39 -8.43 13.95 -5.15
C LEU A 39 -9.46 13.42 -4.14
N GLU A 40 -10.38 12.56 -4.58
CA GLU A 40 -11.44 12.02 -3.73
C GLU A 40 -10.87 11.15 -2.60
N LEU A 41 -9.93 10.25 -2.92
CA LEU A 41 -9.27 9.45 -1.89
C LEU A 41 -8.51 10.32 -0.89
N ALA A 42 -7.85 11.39 -1.33
CA ALA A 42 -7.16 12.29 -0.41
C ALA A 42 -8.14 13.03 0.51
N LYS A 43 -9.33 13.39 0.03
CA LYS A 43 -10.40 13.97 0.86
C LYS A 43 -10.92 12.96 1.89
N GLU A 44 -11.13 11.70 1.49
CA GLU A 44 -11.49 10.62 2.40
C GLU A 44 -10.43 10.42 3.49
N TRP A 45 -9.13 10.48 3.14
CA TRP A 45 -8.03 10.33 4.10
C TRP A 45 -7.86 11.51 5.05
N ALA A 46 -8.27 12.70 4.62
CA ALA A 46 -8.24 13.90 5.45
C ALA A 46 -9.25 13.87 6.59
N CYS A 47 -10.30 13.01 6.51
CA CYS A 47 -11.41 13.00 7.45
C CYS A 47 -11.32 11.83 8.44
N THR A 48 -11.68 12.11 9.68
CA THR A 48 -11.84 11.14 10.77
C THR A 48 -13.30 11.08 11.21
N ASP A 49 -13.61 10.24 12.18
CA ASP A 49 -14.93 10.15 12.79
C ASP A 49 -15.36 11.42 13.56
N THR A 50 -14.41 12.28 13.91
CA THR A 50 -14.64 13.46 14.75
C THR A 50 -14.43 14.79 14.05
N HIS A 51 -13.64 14.81 12.96
CA HIS A 51 -13.31 16.07 12.26
C HIS A 51 -12.98 15.86 10.79
N GLY A 52 -13.23 16.89 10.00
CA GLY A 52 -12.72 17.03 8.65
C GLY A 52 -11.25 17.48 8.61
N GLY A 53 -10.73 17.67 7.41
CA GLY A 53 -9.35 18.08 7.23
C GLY A 53 -9.15 18.86 5.93
N TYR A 54 -7.98 18.69 5.35
CA TYR A 54 -7.57 19.35 4.12
C TYR A 54 -6.96 18.37 3.15
N THR A 55 -7.31 18.51 1.88
CA THR A 55 -6.58 17.89 0.78
C THR A 55 -5.57 18.90 0.27
N ASN A 56 -4.30 18.58 0.43
CA ASN A 56 -3.19 19.38 -0.04
C ASN A 56 -2.80 18.90 -1.45
N ARG A 57 -2.74 19.79 -2.43
CA ARG A 57 -2.40 19.51 -3.82
C ARG A 57 -0.98 19.93 -4.12
N TYR A 58 -0.25 19.07 -4.83
CA TYR A 58 1.14 19.28 -5.19
C TYR A 58 1.40 18.89 -6.64
N GLU A 59 2.37 19.56 -7.23
CA GLU A 59 3.06 19.07 -8.43
C GLU A 59 4.37 18.39 -8.05
N LEU A 60 4.64 17.22 -8.63
CA LEU A 60 5.90 16.51 -8.48
C LEU A 60 6.57 16.36 -9.83
N CYS A 61 7.77 16.93 -9.98
CA CYS A 61 8.63 16.72 -11.13
C CYS A 61 9.36 15.39 -10.98
N LEU A 62 9.17 14.47 -11.93
CA LEU A 62 9.79 13.14 -11.90
C LEU A 62 11.18 13.11 -12.57
N ASP A 63 11.61 14.19 -13.20
CA ASP A 63 12.86 14.24 -13.95
C ASP A 63 14.07 13.94 -13.04
N GLY A 64 14.80 12.90 -13.39
CA GLY A 64 15.97 12.45 -12.63
C GLY A 64 15.68 11.75 -11.32
N LEU A 65 14.41 11.48 -10.97
CA LEU A 65 14.04 10.67 -9.82
C LEU A 65 13.89 9.19 -10.20
N SER A 66 14.32 8.32 -9.30
CA SER A 66 14.13 6.87 -9.42
C SER A 66 12.82 6.45 -8.77
N VAL A 67 11.99 5.72 -9.52
CA VAL A 67 10.67 5.27 -9.07
C VAL A 67 10.63 3.76 -8.98
N LEU A 68 10.37 3.23 -7.78
CA LEU A 68 9.97 1.85 -7.57
C LEU A 68 8.46 1.74 -7.84
N ASN A 69 8.07 1.14 -8.95
CA ASN A 69 6.67 0.86 -9.25
C ASN A 69 6.38 -0.62 -9.01
N LEU A 70 5.67 -0.94 -7.92
CA LEU A 70 5.32 -2.30 -7.54
C LEU A 70 4.19 -2.91 -8.39
N SER A 71 3.57 -2.13 -9.28
CA SER A 71 2.65 -2.61 -10.33
C SER A 71 3.36 -3.02 -11.63
N ASP A 72 4.70 -2.83 -11.71
CA ASP A 72 5.50 -3.34 -12.83
C ASP A 72 5.50 -4.88 -12.82
N PRO A 73 5.36 -5.56 -13.99
CA PRO A 73 5.33 -7.02 -14.08
C PRO A 73 6.55 -7.76 -13.49
N ARG A 74 7.65 -7.05 -13.22
CA ARG A 74 8.81 -7.60 -12.49
C ARG A 74 8.53 -7.91 -11.03
N TYR A 75 7.49 -7.33 -10.47
CA TYR A 75 7.11 -7.51 -9.06
C TYR A 75 5.77 -8.24 -8.95
N CYS A 76 5.71 -9.24 -8.09
CA CYS A 76 4.46 -9.85 -7.66
C CYS A 76 4.01 -9.28 -6.30
N ILE A 77 2.81 -9.64 -5.87
CA ILE A 77 2.24 -9.15 -4.61
C ILE A 77 3.12 -9.46 -3.38
N LEU A 78 3.97 -10.49 -3.44
CA LEU A 78 4.85 -10.87 -2.33
C LEU A 78 6.01 -9.89 -2.12
N HIS A 79 6.45 -9.17 -3.16
CA HIS A 79 7.42 -8.08 -3.02
C HIS A 79 6.81 -6.91 -2.22
N TRP A 80 5.56 -6.54 -2.53
CA TRP A 80 4.83 -5.54 -1.75
C TRP A 80 4.64 -6.00 -0.30
N LEU A 81 4.24 -7.26 -0.10
CA LEU A 81 4.06 -7.82 1.24
C LEU A 81 5.39 -7.84 2.02
N ASN A 82 6.51 -8.12 1.36
CA ASN A 82 7.83 -8.05 2.01
C ASN A 82 8.14 -6.65 2.54
N ILE A 83 7.90 -5.60 1.74
CA ILE A 83 8.09 -4.22 2.19
C ILE A 83 7.18 -3.91 3.39
N LEU A 84 5.92 -4.35 3.33
CA LEU A 84 4.96 -4.17 4.42
C LEU A 84 5.43 -4.87 5.71
N LEU A 85 5.97 -6.10 5.61
CA LEU A 85 6.52 -6.87 6.71
C LEU A 85 7.73 -6.22 7.42
N GLN A 86 8.49 -5.41 6.70
CA GLN A 86 9.61 -4.67 7.24
C GLN A 86 9.18 -3.43 8.05
N ASN A 87 8.03 -2.84 7.69
CA ASN A 87 7.58 -1.57 8.25
C ASN A 87 6.43 -1.71 9.27
N ARG A 88 5.55 -2.70 9.09
CA ARG A 88 4.38 -2.91 9.95
C ARG A 88 4.59 -4.09 10.91
N ILE A 89 3.85 -4.07 12.00
CA ILE A 89 3.90 -5.14 13.01
C ILE A 89 2.82 -6.16 12.70
N PHE A 90 3.25 -7.35 12.32
CA PHE A 90 2.38 -8.52 12.10
C PHE A 90 2.38 -9.44 13.33
N ASP A 91 1.28 -10.16 13.51
CA ASP A 91 1.23 -11.23 14.51
C ASP A 91 2.02 -12.45 13.98
N THR A 92 3.11 -12.75 14.64
CA THR A 92 4.01 -13.87 14.27
C THR A 92 4.07 -14.96 15.36
N ARG A 93 3.06 -15.02 16.23
CA ARG A 93 2.98 -16.06 17.27
C ARG A 93 2.72 -17.46 16.69
N ASN A 94 2.11 -17.53 15.52
CA ASN A 94 1.96 -18.76 14.76
C ASN A 94 3.29 -19.10 14.07
N GLU A 95 3.72 -20.36 14.19
CA GLU A 95 4.99 -20.85 13.61
C GLU A 95 5.02 -20.69 12.08
N VAL A 96 3.91 -21.00 11.39
CA VAL A 96 3.80 -20.83 9.92
C VAL A 96 4.02 -19.37 9.53
N THR A 97 3.42 -18.43 10.27
CA THR A 97 3.59 -16.99 10.02
C THR A 97 5.03 -16.54 10.26
N ALA A 98 5.68 -17.04 11.33
CA ALA A 98 7.07 -16.71 11.63
C ALA A 98 8.03 -17.20 10.54
N ILE A 99 7.90 -18.47 10.12
CA ILE A 99 8.69 -19.06 9.03
C ILE A 99 8.40 -18.34 7.71
N GLY A 100 7.12 -18.05 7.45
CA GLY A 100 6.69 -17.31 6.25
C GLY A 100 7.30 -15.92 6.15
N LYS A 101 7.29 -15.19 7.26
CA LYS A 101 7.94 -13.86 7.31
C LYS A 101 9.43 -13.97 6.97
N GLN A 102 10.14 -14.94 7.55
CA GLN A 102 11.54 -15.16 7.24
C GLN A 102 11.74 -15.49 5.76
N TYR A 103 10.98 -16.45 5.22
CA TYR A 103 11.06 -16.86 3.82
C TYR A 103 10.84 -15.68 2.85
N LEU A 104 9.78 -14.90 3.08
CA LEU A 104 9.47 -13.74 2.26
C LEU A 104 10.57 -12.67 2.34
N THR A 105 11.15 -12.46 3.52
CA THR A 105 12.24 -11.50 3.72
C THR A 105 13.51 -11.93 2.96
N GLU A 106 13.80 -13.22 2.88
CA GLU A 106 14.98 -13.75 2.21
C GLU A 106 14.81 -13.80 0.66
N HIS A 107 13.61 -14.12 0.15
CA HIS A 107 13.42 -14.44 -1.26
C HIS A 107 12.64 -13.39 -2.07
N PHE A 108 11.95 -12.45 -1.40
CA PHE A 108 11.14 -11.41 -2.06
C PHE A 108 11.56 -10.00 -1.62
N HIS A 109 12.82 -9.87 -1.19
CA HIS A 109 13.38 -8.59 -0.77
C HIS A 109 13.43 -7.58 -1.93
N VAL A 110 13.06 -6.32 -1.62
CA VAL A 110 13.25 -5.17 -2.50
C VAL A 110 14.02 -4.11 -1.73
N ASP A 111 15.19 -3.74 -2.23
CA ASP A 111 15.94 -2.61 -1.67
C ASP A 111 15.28 -1.29 -2.07
N THR A 112 14.49 -0.74 -1.14
CA THR A 112 13.80 0.52 -1.35
C THR A 112 14.73 1.73 -1.26
N SER A 113 15.92 1.59 -0.66
CA SER A 113 16.87 2.70 -0.46
C SER A 113 17.47 3.24 -1.76
N ALA A 114 17.40 2.44 -2.84
CA ALA A 114 17.86 2.82 -4.18
C ALA A 114 16.90 3.76 -4.92
N TYR A 115 15.74 4.07 -4.33
CA TYR A 115 14.67 4.82 -4.99
C TYR A 115 14.36 6.13 -4.27
N ASP A 116 13.81 7.06 -5.03
CA ASP A 116 13.32 8.35 -4.53
C ASP A 116 11.83 8.29 -4.18
N ILE A 117 11.08 7.45 -4.92
CA ILE A 117 9.63 7.33 -4.84
C ILE A 117 9.25 5.85 -4.88
N ILE A 118 8.23 5.47 -4.10
CA ILE A 118 7.58 4.15 -4.19
C ILE A 118 6.13 4.34 -4.64
N ARG A 119 5.69 3.56 -5.63
CA ARG A 119 4.28 3.39 -6.02
C ARG A 119 3.85 1.97 -5.69
N GLY A 120 2.72 1.83 -5.02
CA GLY A 120 2.20 0.50 -4.68
C GLY A 120 0.88 0.54 -3.92
N TYR A 121 0.37 -0.64 -3.58
CA TYR A 121 -0.89 -0.77 -2.87
C TYR A 121 -0.84 -0.10 -1.50
N ARG A 122 -2.01 0.32 -1.03
CA ARG A 122 -2.24 0.79 0.31
C ARG A 122 -2.71 -0.36 1.20
N ALA A 123 -2.15 -0.47 2.41
CA ALA A 123 -2.63 -1.36 3.44
C ALA A 123 -3.22 -0.56 4.61
N ASP A 124 -4.45 -0.04 4.45
CA ASP A 124 -5.20 0.43 5.62
C ASP A 124 -5.72 -0.77 6.44
N ASP A 125 -6.48 -0.51 7.50
CA ASP A 125 -6.81 -1.52 8.50
C ASP A 125 -7.42 -2.82 7.95
N SER A 126 -8.27 -2.73 6.91
CA SER A 126 -8.87 -3.92 6.28
C SER A 126 -7.86 -4.70 5.48
N TYR A 127 -7.08 -4.03 4.65
CA TYR A 127 -6.10 -4.67 3.76
C TYR A 127 -4.93 -5.25 4.53
N PHE A 128 -4.58 -4.63 5.66
CA PHE A 128 -3.62 -5.20 6.60
C PHE A 128 -4.09 -6.55 7.13
N SER A 129 -5.39 -6.69 7.44
CA SER A 129 -5.94 -7.97 7.90
C SER A 129 -5.93 -9.03 6.79
N PHE A 130 -6.10 -8.66 5.51
CA PHE A 130 -5.98 -9.60 4.38
C PHE A 130 -4.54 -10.09 4.21
N ALA A 131 -3.56 -9.20 4.41
CA ALA A 131 -2.15 -9.59 4.42
C ALA A 131 -1.82 -10.55 5.58
N GLN A 132 -2.39 -10.31 6.77
CA GLN A 132 -2.26 -11.23 7.91
C GLN A 132 -2.91 -12.59 7.61
N ASP A 133 -4.11 -12.64 7.02
CA ASP A 133 -4.77 -13.89 6.61
C ASP A 133 -3.92 -14.72 5.64
N PHE A 134 -3.16 -14.08 4.74
CA PHE A 134 -2.22 -14.79 3.88
C PHE A 134 -1.04 -15.36 4.69
N LEU A 135 -0.47 -14.59 5.59
CA LEU A 135 0.62 -15.05 6.45
C LEU A 135 0.18 -16.18 7.39
N ASP A 136 -1.06 -16.18 7.83
CA ASP A 136 -1.67 -17.22 8.65
C ASP A 136 -2.10 -18.45 7.82
N ASN A 137 -1.74 -18.47 6.53
CA ASN A 137 -2.06 -19.58 5.61
C ASN A 137 -3.57 -19.82 5.41
N VAL A 138 -4.36 -18.74 5.53
CA VAL A 138 -5.84 -18.79 5.42
C VAL A 138 -6.31 -18.53 3.99
N ILE A 139 -5.57 -17.71 3.24
CA ILE A 139 -5.85 -17.40 1.83
C ILE A 139 -4.62 -17.64 0.95
N THR A 140 -4.85 -17.80 -0.34
CA THR A 140 -3.81 -18.01 -1.33
C THR A 140 -3.21 -16.68 -1.82
N VAL A 141 -2.07 -16.75 -2.53
CA VAL A 141 -1.42 -15.58 -3.15
C VAL A 141 -2.32 -14.89 -4.17
N LYS A 142 -3.09 -15.63 -4.95
CA LYS A 142 -4.06 -15.07 -5.91
C LYS A 142 -5.18 -14.33 -5.19
N LYS A 143 -5.69 -14.88 -4.09
CA LYS A 143 -6.70 -14.21 -3.25
C LYS A 143 -6.17 -12.96 -2.58
N LEU A 144 -4.93 -12.97 -2.09
CA LEU A 144 -4.28 -11.76 -1.57
C LEU A 144 -4.19 -10.68 -2.67
N SER A 145 -3.68 -11.04 -3.86
CA SER A 145 -3.58 -10.11 -4.99
C SER A 145 -4.93 -9.53 -5.40
N ALA A 146 -5.98 -10.35 -5.43
CA ALA A 146 -7.34 -9.88 -5.69
C ALA A 146 -7.87 -8.97 -4.58
N ALA A 147 -7.64 -9.33 -3.30
CA ALA A 147 -8.09 -8.57 -2.14
C ALA A 147 -7.52 -7.14 -2.13
N MET A 148 -6.27 -6.94 -2.55
CA MET A 148 -5.63 -5.62 -2.60
C MET A 148 -6.25 -4.67 -3.64
N ARG A 149 -7.11 -5.17 -4.52
CA ARG A 149 -7.84 -4.38 -5.54
C ARG A 149 -9.28 -4.06 -5.14
N LEU A 150 -9.77 -4.64 -4.04
CA LEU A 150 -11.12 -4.37 -3.52
C LEU A 150 -11.24 -2.90 -3.08
N GLY A 151 -12.47 -2.40 -3.01
CA GLY A 151 -12.74 -1.03 -2.55
C GLY A 151 -12.11 0.09 -3.38
N ARG A 152 -11.33 -0.22 -4.40
CA ARG A 152 -10.67 0.75 -5.31
C ARG A 152 -9.86 1.82 -4.57
N LEU A 153 -9.07 1.42 -3.57
CA LEU A 153 -8.19 2.35 -2.84
C LEU A 153 -7.07 2.96 -3.70
N GLY A 154 -6.86 2.42 -4.90
CA GLY A 154 -5.80 2.88 -5.79
C GLY A 154 -4.39 2.61 -5.24
N GLU A 155 -3.44 3.31 -5.81
CA GLU A 155 -2.04 3.25 -5.40
C GLU A 155 -1.67 4.44 -4.53
N GLN A 156 -0.73 4.22 -3.64
CA GLN A 156 0.00 5.29 -2.95
C GLN A 156 1.23 5.68 -3.77
N VAL A 157 1.56 6.95 -3.74
CA VAL A 157 2.83 7.52 -4.21
C VAL A 157 3.55 8.07 -2.99
N VAL A 158 4.66 7.47 -2.61
CA VAL A 158 5.36 7.78 -1.37
C VAL A 158 6.73 8.34 -1.68
N LEU A 159 6.98 9.58 -1.27
CA LEU A 159 8.28 10.23 -1.37
C LEU A 159 9.14 9.78 -0.19
N ILE A 160 10.33 9.23 -0.47
CA ILE A 160 11.20 8.64 0.56
C ILE A 160 12.63 9.21 0.57
N SER A 161 13.01 10.07 -0.39
CA SER A 161 14.35 10.64 -0.46
C SER A 161 14.37 12.16 -0.39
N PRO A 162 15.48 12.78 0.05
CA PRO A 162 15.63 14.23 0.02
C PRO A 162 15.39 14.84 -1.38
N ARG A 163 15.76 14.12 -2.45
CA ARG A 163 15.57 14.56 -3.85
C ARG A 163 14.09 14.66 -4.20
N ALA A 164 13.27 13.66 -3.82
CA ALA A 164 11.83 13.69 -4.04
C ALA A 164 11.17 14.85 -3.27
N PHE A 165 11.61 15.11 -2.03
CA PHE A 165 11.10 16.24 -1.24
C PHE A 165 11.53 17.62 -1.78
N GLN A 166 12.61 17.72 -2.54
CA GLN A 166 13.00 18.94 -3.24
C GLN A 166 12.22 19.14 -4.55
N ALA A 167 11.77 18.05 -5.17
CA ALA A 167 11.07 18.05 -6.45
C ALA A 167 9.56 18.30 -6.33
N ILE A 168 8.99 18.24 -5.12
CA ILE A 168 7.56 18.47 -4.87
C ILE A 168 7.28 19.93 -4.59
N ARG A 169 6.23 20.49 -5.20
CA ARG A 169 5.80 21.87 -5.05
C ARG A 169 4.34 21.95 -4.63
N PHE A 170 4.06 22.62 -3.53
CA PHE A 170 2.69 22.91 -3.09
C PHE A 170 1.99 23.84 -4.09
N CYS A 171 0.75 23.51 -4.44
CA CYS A 171 -0.12 24.32 -5.30
C CYS A 171 -1.18 25.05 -4.46
N ASP A 172 -2.08 24.29 -3.86
CA ASP A 172 -3.17 24.79 -3.02
C ASP A 172 -3.68 23.71 -2.07
N ALA A 173 -4.70 24.04 -1.29
CA ALA A 173 -5.39 23.10 -0.42
C ALA A 173 -6.89 23.36 -0.44
N GLU A 174 -7.68 22.30 -0.41
CA GLU A 174 -9.12 22.32 -0.27
C GLU A 174 -9.54 21.72 1.07
N LYS A 175 -10.59 22.27 1.67
CA LYS A 175 -11.21 21.67 2.86
C LYS A 175 -11.94 20.39 2.48
N ALA A 176 -11.78 19.34 3.29
CA ALA A 176 -12.55 18.12 3.21
C ALA A 176 -13.57 18.09 4.36
N GLU A 177 -14.85 18.14 4.01
CA GLU A 177 -15.94 18.14 5.01
C GLU A 177 -16.14 16.73 5.57
N GLN A 178 -16.14 16.63 6.88
CA GLN A 178 -16.21 15.35 7.60
C GLN A 178 -17.49 14.58 7.30
N ASP A 179 -18.63 15.25 7.31
CA ASP A 179 -19.96 14.67 7.06
C ASP A 179 -20.15 14.15 5.63
N ILE A 180 -19.32 14.56 4.68
CA ILE A 180 -19.31 14.09 3.30
C ILE A 180 -18.30 12.94 3.12
N PHE A 181 -17.04 13.16 3.50
CA PHE A 181 -15.94 12.29 3.09
C PHE A 181 -15.66 11.14 4.08
N TYR A 182 -15.95 11.31 5.36
CA TYR A 182 -15.81 10.20 6.30
C TYR A 182 -16.79 9.04 6.04
N PRO A 183 -18.10 9.27 5.76
CA PRO A 183 -19.01 8.20 5.34
C PRO A 183 -18.57 7.48 4.08
N LEU A 184 -18.00 8.20 3.09
CA LEU A 184 -17.48 7.58 1.87
C LEU A 184 -16.29 6.64 2.17
N ARG A 185 -15.35 7.09 2.98
CA ARG A 185 -14.22 6.28 3.46
C ARG A 185 -14.71 5.01 4.18
N LYS A 186 -15.65 5.17 5.11
CA LYS A 186 -16.23 4.05 5.87
C LYS A 186 -16.94 3.05 4.98
N ASN A 187 -17.78 3.53 4.06
CA ASN A 187 -18.49 2.68 3.11
C ASN A 187 -17.53 1.90 2.20
N ARG A 188 -16.44 2.52 1.75
CA ARG A 188 -15.40 1.87 0.95
C ARG A 188 -14.74 0.71 1.71
N ASP A 189 -14.40 0.91 2.98
CA ASP A 189 -13.83 -0.12 3.84
C ASP A 189 -14.83 -1.26 4.10
N GLU A 190 -16.09 -0.95 4.39
CA GLU A 190 -17.16 -1.93 4.60
C GLU A 190 -17.42 -2.77 3.35
N LEU A 191 -17.43 -2.15 2.17
CA LEU A 191 -17.59 -2.85 0.89
C LEU A 191 -16.40 -3.80 0.64
N ALA A 192 -15.17 -3.33 0.82
CA ALA A 192 -13.99 -4.17 0.65
C ALA A 192 -14.01 -5.39 1.58
N ARG A 193 -14.39 -5.20 2.85
CA ARG A 193 -14.57 -6.32 3.80
C ARG A 193 -15.65 -7.29 3.36
N SER A 194 -16.82 -6.77 2.96
CA SER A 194 -17.95 -7.59 2.52
C SER A 194 -17.58 -8.43 1.29
N GLU A 195 -16.96 -7.83 0.29
CA GLU A 195 -16.48 -8.51 -0.91
C GLU A 195 -15.41 -9.56 -0.58
N TYR A 196 -14.46 -9.23 0.29
CA TYR A 196 -13.42 -10.16 0.74
C TYR A 196 -14.02 -11.40 1.41
N PHE A 197 -14.90 -11.23 2.41
CA PHE A 197 -15.52 -12.35 3.11
C PHE A 197 -16.44 -13.18 2.22
N SER A 198 -17.13 -12.55 1.27
CA SER A 198 -17.94 -13.26 0.28
C SER A 198 -17.09 -14.09 -0.66
N GLY A 199 -15.99 -13.54 -1.17
CA GLY A 199 -15.03 -14.23 -2.03
C GLY A 199 -14.25 -15.33 -1.31
N ARG A 200 -13.99 -15.18 0.00
CA ARG A 200 -13.32 -16.19 0.83
C ARG A 200 -14.13 -17.48 0.96
N ARG A 201 -15.47 -17.40 0.93
CA ARG A 201 -16.38 -18.56 1.02
C ARG A 201 -16.49 -19.34 -0.30
N GLN A 202 -16.14 -18.74 -1.42
CA GLN A 202 -16.13 -19.40 -2.72
C GLN A 202 -14.81 -20.14 -2.91
N PHE A 203 -14.76 -21.40 -2.52
CA PHE A 203 -13.59 -22.26 -2.71
C PHE A 203 -13.55 -22.79 -4.14
N SER A 204 -12.63 -22.27 -4.93
CA SER A 204 -12.15 -22.89 -6.15
C SER A 204 -10.64 -22.90 -6.06
N LEU A 205 -10.04 -23.98 -5.59
CA LEU A 205 -8.58 -24.18 -5.62
C LEU A 205 -8.20 -24.69 -7.01
N SER A 206 -7.40 -23.94 -7.74
CA SER A 206 -6.65 -24.48 -8.87
C SER A 206 -5.29 -24.97 -8.39
N GLU A 207 -4.67 -25.89 -9.12
CA GLU A 207 -3.32 -26.40 -8.80
C GLU A 207 -2.25 -25.29 -8.76
N ASP A 208 -2.53 -24.17 -9.44
CA ASP A 208 -1.66 -22.97 -9.46
C ASP A 208 -1.96 -21.97 -8.34
N ASP A 209 -2.88 -22.26 -7.43
CA ASP A 209 -3.28 -21.33 -6.37
C ASP A 209 -2.55 -21.68 -5.07
N LEU A 210 -1.47 -20.97 -4.77
CA LEU A 210 -0.52 -21.28 -3.72
C LEU A 210 -0.88 -20.62 -2.39
N PHE A 211 -0.92 -21.40 -1.33
CA PHE A 211 -0.83 -20.91 0.04
C PHE A 211 0.62 -20.60 0.43
N LEU A 212 0.81 -19.85 1.51
CA LEU A 212 2.16 -19.57 2.02
C LEU A 212 2.97 -20.85 2.30
N ALA A 213 2.33 -21.87 2.88
CA ALA A 213 2.97 -23.17 3.15
C ALA A 213 3.41 -23.88 1.86
N ASP A 214 2.67 -23.76 0.76
CA ASP A 214 3.03 -24.34 -0.54
C ASP A 214 4.23 -23.60 -1.15
N ILE A 215 4.27 -22.28 -1.01
CA ILE A 215 5.40 -21.44 -1.45
C ILE A 215 6.68 -21.86 -0.73
N ILE A 216 6.62 -22.01 0.59
CA ILE A 216 7.78 -22.40 1.42
C ILE A 216 8.23 -23.82 1.07
N ARG A 217 7.32 -24.80 1.06
CA ARG A 217 7.64 -26.22 0.79
C ARG A 217 8.15 -26.45 -0.63
N GLY A 218 7.59 -25.70 -1.59
CA GLY A 218 7.99 -25.78 -3.00
C GLY A 218 9.24 -24.98 -3.34
N GLY A 219 9.80 -24.21 -2.41
CA GLY A 219 10.95 -23.32 -2.69
C GLY A 219 10.63 -22.28 -3.77
N VAL A 220 9.39 -21.75 -3.79
CA VAL A 220 8.88 -20.87 -4.83
C VAL A 220 9.57 -19.49 -4.75
N LEU A 221 10.25 -19.11 -5.81
CA LEU A 221 10.98 -17.84 -5.90
C LEU A 221 10.20 -16.80 -6.72
N ALA A 222 10.68 -15.56 -6.71
CA ALA A 222 10.01 -14.41 -7.32
C ALA A 222 9.74 -14.52 -8.84
N ASN A 223 10.47 -15.35 -9.55
CA ASN A 223 10.32 -15.61 -10.98
C ASN A 223 9.34 -16.75 -11.33
N ASP A 224 8.67 -17.33 -10.33
CA ASP A 224 7.70 -18.41 -10.56
C ASP A 224 6.45 -17.84 -11.27
N PRO A 225 6.03 -18.43 -12.42
CA PRO A 225 4.91 -17.92 -13.21
C PRO A 225 3.56 -17.98 -12.47
N ARG A 226 3.43 -18.81 -11.43
CA ARG A 226 2.20 -18.91 -10.62
C ARG A 226 1.98 -17.70 -9.72
N LEU A 227 2.97 -16.83 -9.56
CA LEU A 227 2.91 -15.60 -8.78
C LEU A 227 2.50 -14.35 -9.59
N GLN A 228 2.32 -14.49 -10.92
CA GLN A 228 1.98 -13.40 -11.85
C GLN A 228 0.48 -13.15 -11.95
#